data_a0b82d90bb3dbedf79dca2be1f88330c
#
_entry.id   a0b82d90bb3dbedf79dca2be1f88330c
#
_cell.length_a   1.000
_cell.length_b   1.000
_cell.length_c   1.000
_cell.angle_alpha   90.00
_cell.angle_beta   90.00
_cell.angle_gamma   90.00
#
_symmetry.space_group_name_H-M   'P 1'
#
loop_
_entity.id
_entity.type
_entity.pdbx_description
1 polymer ?
#
loop_
_entity_poly.entity_id
_entity_poly.type
_entity_poly.pdbx_seq_one_letter_code
_entity_poly.pdbx_strand_id
1 'polypeptide(L)'
;MTVVQVLKPGYTIEAGNGQIRADGTITLIRGTKNLIVDTGSPHDRGIILESLTREGLGVGDIDYVVCTHGHCDHIGNNNLFQGAVFIVCHDISRGDLYTLHDFSRKPYVVAEGISIIATPGHTS
;
A
#
# COMPACT_ATOMS: atom_id res chain seq x y z
N MET A 1 -13.17 9.45 12.74
CA MET A 1 -13.13 7.99 12.91
C MET A 1 -12.32 7.34 11.80
N THR A 2 -11.49 6.36 12.13
CA THR A 2 -10.70 5.63 11.14
C THR A 2 -11.41 4.33 10.77
N VAL A 3 -11.55 4.09 9.48
CA VAL A 3 -12.20 2.87 8.96
C VAL A 3 -11.19 2.11 8.12
N VAL A 4 -11.03 0.82 8.39
CA VAL A 4 -10.14 -0.07 7.65
C VAL A 4 -10.99 -1.05 6.85
N GLN A 5 -10.72 -1.13 5.56
CA GLN A 5 -11.50 -1.96 4.64
C GLN A 5 -10.58 -2.71 3.68
N VAL A 6 -10.72 -4.04 3.64
CA VAL A 6 -9.99 -4.85 2.67
C VAL A 6 -10.73 -4.75 1.34
N LEU A 7 -10.06 -4.20 0.34
CA LEU A 7 -10.62 -4.09 -1.01
C LEU A 7 -10.50 -5.41 -1.77
N LYS A 8 -9.40 -6.11 -1.57
CA LYS A 8 -9.14 -7.40 -2.20
C LYS A 8 -8.23 -8.22 -1.29
N PRO A 9 -8.66 -9.43 -0.85
CA PRO A 9 -7.79 -10.31 -0.08
C PRO A 9 -6.71 -10.91 -0.96
N GLY A 10 -5.52 -11.07 -0.40
CA GLY A 10 -4.40 -11.72 -1.08
C GLY A 10 -4.44 -13.23 -0.94
N TYR A 11 -3.55 -13.89 -1.64
CA TYR A 11 -3.41 -15.35 -1.58
C TYR A 11 -2.02 -15.78 -2.03
N THR A 12 -1.67 -17.01 -1.65
CA THR A 12 -0.49 -17.72 -2.16
C THR A 12 -0.91 -19.17 -2.36
N ILE A 13 -0.79 -19.68 -3.58
CA ILE A 13 -1.24 -21.01 -3.95
C ILE A 13 -0.17 -21.67 -4.81
N GLU A 14 0.17 -22.94 -4.50
CA GLU A 14 1.06 -23.70 -5.35
C GLU A 14 0.38 -24.05 -6.68
N ALA A 15 1.09 -23.85 -7.79
CA ALA A 15 0.58 -24.11 -9.14
C ALA A 15 1.24 -25.33 -9.80
N GLY A 16 2.20 -25.97 -9.11
CA GLY A 16 2.94 -27.11 -9.65
C GLY A 16 4.12 -26.69 -10.52
N ASN A 17 4.98 -27.63 -10.83
CA ASN A 17 6.15 -27.41 -11.71
C ASN A 17 7.06 -26.26 -11.26
N GLY A 18 7.21 -26.08 -9.93
CA GLY A 18 8.04 -25.01 -9.40
C GLY A 18 7.41 -23.64 -9.49
N GLN A 19 6.10 -23.54 -9.72
CA GLN A 19 5.37 -22.30 -9.84
C GLN A 19 4.39 -22.11 -8.69
N ILE A 20 4.15 -20.83 -8.35
CA ILE A 20 3.12 -20.45 -7.39
C ILE A 20 2.29 -19.30 -7.97
N ARG A 21 1.07 -19.18 -7.49
CA ARG A 21 0.24 -18.00 -7.73
C ARG A 21 0.19 -17.19 -6.45
N ALA A 22 0.50 -15.91 -6.54
CA ALA A 22 0.49 -15.04 -5.37
C ALA A 22 -0.01 -13.66 -5.76
N ASP A 23 -0.77 -13.06 -4.87
CA ASP A 23 -1.23 -11.69 -5.04
C ASP A 23 -1.40 -11.06 -3.66
N GLY A 24 -1.02 -9.79 -3.52
CA GLY A 24 -1.07 -9.11 -2.24
C GLY A 24 -2.46 -8.65 -1.86
N THR A 25 -2.72 -8.56 -0.56
CA THR A 25 -3.94 -7.95 -0.04
C THR A 25 -3.88 -6.45 -0.26
N ILE A 26 -5.00 -5.86 -0.67
CA ILE A 26 -5.13 -4.41 -0.88
C ILE A 26 -6.11 -3.88 0.16
N THR A 27 -5.66 -2.91 0.96
CA THR A 27 -6.45 -2.36 2.06
C THR A 27 -6.58 -0.85 1.94
N LEU A 28 -7.78 -0.35 2.14
CA LEU A 28 -8.07 1.08 2.19
C LEU A 28 -8.28 1.49 3.64
N ILE A 29 -7.63 2.58 4.06
CA ILE A 29 -7.83 3.18 5.38
C ILE A 29 -8.36 4.59 5.15
N ARG A 30 -9.52 4.89 5.74
CA ARG A 30 -10.18 6.18 5.62
C ARG A 30 -10.25 6.86 6.97
N GLY A 31 -9.84 8.11 7.02
CA GLY A 31 -9.87 8.92 8.24
C GLY A 31 -9.65 10.37 7.87
N THR A 32 -8.91 11.11 8.68
CA THR A 32 -8.50 12.48 8.31
C THR A 32 -7.58 12.48 7.09
N LYS A 33 -6.90 11.36 6.88
CA LYS A 33 -6.13 11.07 5.66
C LYS A 33 -6.60 9.74 5.12
N ASN A 34 -6.55 9.60 3.81
CA ASN A 34 -6.88 8.33 3.14
C ASN A 34 -5.60 7.63 2.72
N LEU A 35 -5.47 6.37 3.10
CA LEU A 35 -4.31 5.56 2.77
C LEU A 35 -4.74 4.32 2.01
N ILE A 36 -3.89 3.88 1.09
CA ILE A 36 -4.01 2.54 0.53
C ILE A 36 -2.76 1.76 0.95
N VAL A 37 -2.96 0.55 1.47
CA VAL A 37 -1.87 -0.32 1.91
C VAL A 37 -1.73 -1.43 0.90
N ASP A 38 -0.62 -1.42 0.20
CA ASP A 38 -0.29 -2.27 -0.94
C ASP A 38 -1.24 -2.01 -2.12
N THR A 39 -0.73 -2.21 -3.31
CA THR A 39 -1.49 -1.92 -4.55
C THR A 39 -1.58 -3.13 -5.48
N GLY A 40 -1.39 -4.33 -4.93
CA GLY A 40 -1.56 -5.56 -5.69
C GLY A 40 -0.58 -5.75 -6.82
N SER A 41 -0.89 -6.69 -7.69
CA SER A 41 -0.17 -6.92 -8.94
C SER A 41 -0.69 -5.98 -10.02
N PRO A 42 0.05 -5.79 -11.13
CA PRO A 42 -0.42 -4.90 -12.21
C PRO A 42 -1.82 -5.23 -12.72
N HIS A 43 -2.20 -6.51 -12.75
CA HIS A 43 -3.53 -6.90 -13.21
C HIS A 43 -4.67 -6.51 -12.26
N ASP A 44 -4.36 -6.06 -11.04
CA ASP A 44 -5.37 -5.63 -10.07
C ASP A 44 -5.83 -4.18 -10.28
N ARG A 45 -5.32 -3.50 -11.29
CA ARG A 45 -5.65 -2.10 -11.57
C ARG A 45 -7.16 -1.84 -11.61
N GLY A 46 -7.89 -2.68 -12.35
CA GLY A 46 -9.33 -2.53 -12.50
C GLY A 46 -10.08 -2.68 -11.18
N ILE A 47 -9.67 -3.64 -10.35
CA ILE A 47 -10.26 -3.86 -9.04
C ILE A 47 -10.08 -2.64 -8.15
N ILE A 48 -8.89 -2.04 -8.15
CA ILE A 48 -8.60 -0.85 -7.36
C ILE A 48 -9.49 0.31 -7.80
N LEU A 49 -9.53 0.60 -9.10
CA LEU A 49 -10.31 1.73 -9.62
C LEU A 49 -11.79 1.55 -9.33
N GLU A 50 -12.31 0.35 -9.55
CA GLU A 50 -13.71 0.04 -9.28
C GLU A 50 -14.04 0.16 -7.80
N SER A 51 -13.18 -0.37 -6.94
CA SER A 51 -13.39 -0.32 -5.50
C SER A 51 -13.38 1.11 -4.96
N LEU A 52 -12.45 1.95 -5.43
CA LEU A 52 -12.40 3.36 -5.03
C LEU A 52 -13.66 4.10 -5.49
N THR A 53 -14.10 3.87 -6.73
CA THR A 53 -15.31 4.49 -7.26
C THR A 53 -16.53 4.10 -6.41
N ARG A 54 -16.62 2.82 -6.02
CA ARG A 54 -17.69 2.33 -5.16
C ARG A 54 -17.73 3.03 -3.81
N GLU A 55 -16.56 3.43 -3.30
CA GLU A 55 -16.44 4.16 -2.05
C GLU A 55 -16.54 5.69 -2.24
N GLY A 56 -16.81 6.16 -3.45
CA GLY A 56 -16.91 7.58 -3.74
C GLY A 56 -15.58 8.30 -3.82
N LEU A 57 -14.50 7.57 -4.05
CA LEU A 57 -13.14 8.13 -4.09
C LEU A 57 -12.54 8.03 -5.49
N GLY A 58 -11.73 9.03 -5.84
CA GLY A 58 -10.86 8.97 -6.99
C GLY A 58 -9.43 8.69 -6.54
N VAL A 59 -8.54 8.42 -7.50
CA VAL A 59 -7.13 8.16 -7.19
C VAL A 59 -6.46 9.38 -6.52
N GLY A 60 -6.91 10.59 -6.86
CA GLY A 60 -6.39 11.83 -6.25
C GLY A 60 -6.80 12.04 -4.81
N ASP A 61 -7.76 11.25 -4.30
CA ASP A 61 -8.20 11.35 -2.91
C ASP A 61 -7.33 10.52 -1.96
N ILE A 62 -6.40 9.73 -2.49
CA ILE A 62 -5.47 8.95 -1.69
C ILE A 62 -4.28 9.81 -1.32
N ASP A 63 -4.08 10.02 -0.03
CA ASP A 63 -3.01 10.86 0.49
C ASP A 63 -1.69 10.11 0.64
N TYR A 64 -1.77 8.82 1.03
CA TYR A 64 -0.59 8.00 1.26
C TYR A 64 -0.76 6.63 0.64
N VAL A 65 0.30 6.15 0.01
CA VAL A 65 0.41 4.75 -0.44
C VAL A 65 1.48 4.11 0.41
N VAL A 66 1.10 3.11 1.19
CA VAL A 66 2.01 2.39 2.07
C VAL A 66 2.18 0.98 1.52
N CYS A 67 3.41 0.62 1.18
CA CYS A 67 3.71 -0.73 0.71
C CYS A 67 4.50 -1.46 1.78
N THR A 68 4.03 -2.64 2.14
CA THR A 68 4.65 -3.46 3.18
C THR A 68 6.07 -3.84 2.78
N HIS A 69 6.27 -4.10 1.48
CA HIS A 69 7.59 -4.37 0.89
C HIS A 69 7.51 -4.20 -0.62
N GLY A 70 8.64 -4.38 -1.31
CA GLY A 70 8.75 -4.05 -2.73
C GLY A 70 8.52 -5.20 -3.71
N HIS A 71 7.90 -6.32 -3.30
CA HIS A 71 7.57 -7.39 -4.24
C HIS A 71 6.48 -6.94 -5.22
N CYS A 72 6.49 -7.50 -6.42
CA CYS A 72 5.63 -7.04 -7.53
C CYS A 72 4.13 -7.05 -7.22
N ASP A 73 3.68 -7.97 -6.38
CA ASP A 73 2.27 -8.10 -6.02
C ASP A 73 1.84 -7.14 -4.90
N HIS A 74 2.72 -6.27 -4.47
CA HIS A 74 2.44 -5.25 -3.44
C HIS A 74 2.61 -3.83 -3.95
N ILE A 75 3.29 -3.64 -5.08
CA ILE A 75 3.58 -2.31 -5.63
C ILE A 75 3.04 -2.14 -7.06
N GLY A 76 2.25 -3.08 -7.54
CA GLY A 76 1.90 -3.20 -8.96
C GLY A 76 1.13 -2.02 -9.53
N ASN A 77 0.44 -1.23 -8.70
CA ASN A 77 -0.38 -0.11 -9.16
C ASN A 77 -0.04 1.20 -8.45
N ASN A 78 1.17 1.31 -7.91
CA ASN A 78 1.63 2.56 -7.30
C ASN A 78 1.49 3.74 -8.27
N ASN A 79 1.67 3.49 -9.55
CA ASN A 79 1.59 4.53 -10.59
C ASN A 79 0.22 5.20 -10.71
N LEU A 80 -0.83 4.63 -10.14
CA LEU A 80 -2.15 5.26 -10.13
C LEU A 80 -2.19 6.49 -9.21
N PHE A 81 -1.32 6.55 -8.22
CA PHE A 81 -1.39 7.52 -7.12
C PHE A 81 -0.22 8.50 -7.14
N GLN A 82 0.03 9.11 -8.30
CA GLN A 82 1.25 9.90 -8.52
C GLN A 82 1.40 11.10 -7.58
N GLY A 83 0.30 11.66 -7.09
CA GLY A 83 0.34 12.81 -6.17
C GLY A 83 0.45 12.46 -4.70
N ALA A 84 0.40 11.17 -4.35
CA ALA A 84 0.43 10.73 -2.97
C ALA A 84 1.84 10.72 -2.40
N VAL A 85 1.92 10.66 -1.07
CA VAL A 85 3.17 10.33 -0.39
C VAL A 85 3.30 8.82 -0.37
N PHE A 86 4.42 8.30 -0.83
CA PHE A 86 4.70 6.88 -0.86
C PHE A 86 5.59 6.49 0.31
N ILE A 87 5.24 5.39 0.98
CA ILE A 87 6.09 4.80 2.01
C ILE A 87 6.28 3.34 1.60
N VAL A 88 7.44 3.05 1.00
CA VAL A 88 7.76 1.72 0.48
C VAL A 88 9.01 1.25 1.19
N CYS A 89 8.90 0.17 1.96
CA CYS A 89 9.97 -0.29 2.84
C CYS A 89 10.38 0.83 3.80
N HIS A 90 11.59 1.35 3.65
CA HIS A 90 12.10 2.43 4.50
C HIS A 90 12.08 3.79 3.79
N ASP A 91 11.61 3.84 2.56
CA ASP A 91 11.63 5.05 1.75
C ASP A 91 10.31 5.80 1.85
N ILE A 92 10.38 7.07 2.22
CA ILE A 92 9.25 7.99 2.22
C ILE A 92 9.50 8.98 1.10
N SER A 93 8.59 9.06 0.15
CA SER A 93 8.80 9.95 -1.01
C SER A 93 7.50 10.55 -1.52
N ARG A 94 7.64 11.72 -2.16
CA ARG A 94 6.59 12.33 -2.95
C ARG A 94 7.24 12.87 -4.21
N GLY A 95 6.87 12.33 -5.38
CA GLY A 95 7.61 12.59 -6.60
C GLY A 95 9.05 12.09 -6.43
N ASP A 96 10.01 12.97 -6.67
CA ASP A 96 11.44 12.66 -6.49
C ASP A 96 12.03 13.18 -5.18
N LEU A 97 11.17 13.70 -4.30
CA LEU A 97 11.61 14.22 -3.00
C LEU A 97 11.48 13.13 -1.93
N TYR A 98 12.59 12.75 -1.33
CA TYR A 98 12.64 11.73 -0.29
C TYR A 98 12.83 12.36 1.07
N THR A 99 12.08 11.85 2.05
CA THR A 99 12.20 12.26 3.45
C THR A 99 12.89 11.14 4.22
N LEU A 100 13.97 11.47 4.91
CA LEU A 100 14.73 10.50 5.70
C LEU A 100 14.06 10.30 7.05
N HIS A 101 13.82 9.04 7.42
CA HIS A 101 13.25 8.67 8.70
C HIS A 101 13.85 7.34 9.15
N ASP A 102 14.27 7.27 10.39
CA ASP A 102 14.87 6.06 10.93
C ASP A 102 13.80 5.24 11.66
N PHE A 103 13.21 4.27 10.94
CA PHE A 103 12.17 3.39 11.48
C PHE A 103 12.69 2.46 12.59
N SER A 104 14.01 2.26 12.68
CA SER A 104 14.57 1.43 13.75
C SER A 104 14.50 2.14 15.10
N ARG A 105 14.34 3.46 15.10
CA ARG A 105 14.34 4.28 16.31
C ARG A 105 12.95 4.67 16.78
N LYS A 106 12.02 4.93 15.82
CA LYS A 106 10.66 5.33 16.19
C LYS A 106 9.71 5.11 15.03
N PRO A 107 8.41 4.94 15.32
CA PRO A 107 7.38 4.89 14.27
C PRO A 107 7.30 6.20 13.49
N TYR A 108 6.76 6.12 12.30
CA TYR A 108 6.42 7.30 11.50
C TYR A 108 4.92 7.56 11.63
N VAL A 109 4.55 8.71 12.20
CA VAL A 109 3.15 9.07 12.40
C VAL A 109 2.61 9.70 11.12
N VAL A 110 1.63 9.05 10.51
CA VAL A 110 0.99 9.51 9.27
C VAL A 110 -0.14 10.47 9.58
N ALA A 111 -0.97 10.12 10.56
CA ALA A 111 -2.13 10.88 10.98
C ALA A 111 -2.47 10.46 12.41
N GLU A 112 -3.42 11.18 13.03
CA GLU A 112 -3.87 10.80 14.36
C GLU A 112 -4.40 9.36 14.34
N GLY A 113 -3.84 8.52 15.20
CA GLY A 113 -4.23 7.12 15.29
C GLY A 113 -3.62 6.20 14.25
N ILE A 114 -2.78 6.72 13.35
CA ILE A 114 -2.15 5.92 12.30
C ILE A 114 -0.65 6.15 12.30
N SER A 115 0.11 5.09 12.56
CA SER A 115 1.56 5.14 12.49
C SER A 115 2.10 3.90 11.79
N ILE A 116 3.32 4.02 11.28
CA ILE A 116 3.99 2.96 10.54
C ILE A 116 5.21 2.53 11.33
N ILE A 117 5.33 1.24 11.55
CA ILE A 117 6.44 0.64 12.27
C ILE A 117 7.20 -0.33 11.36
N ALA A 118 8.46 -0.52 11.67
CA ALA A 118 9.28 -1.52 10.97
C ALA A 118 8.94 -2.92 11.47
N THR A 119 8.79 -3.87 10.53
CA THR A 119 8.58 -5.28 10.84
C THR A 119 9.54 -6.09 9.97
N PRO A 120 10.84 -6.07 10.31
CA PRO A 120 11.85 -6.76 9.49
C PRO A 120 11.67 -8.26 9.47
N GLY A 121 12.15 -8.91 8.40
CA GLY A 121 12.12 -10.37 8.29
C GLY A 121 11.90 -10.90 6.89
N HIS A 122 10.85 -10.47 6.22
CA HIS A 122 10.49 -11.03 4.90
C HIS A 122 11.48 -10.59 3.80
N THR A 123 11.83 -9.32 3.79
CA THR A 123 12.77 -8.77 2.80
C THR A 123 13.97 -8.09 3.45
N SER A 124 14.23 -8.38 4.68
CA SER A 124 15.27 -7.80 5.52
C SER A 124 14.66 -6.88 6.55
#